data_a5b8bb7d93c9810e8ddd50c4c0812cb1
#
_entry.id   a5b8bb7d93c9810e8ddd50c4c0812cb1
#
_cell.length_a   1.000
_cell.length_b   1.000
_cell.length_c   1.000
_cell.angle_alpha   90.00
_cell.angle_beta   90.00
_cell.angle_gamma   90.00
#
_symmetry.space_group_name_H-M   'P 1'
#
loop_
_entity.id
_entity.type
_entity.pdbx_description
1 polymer ?
#
loop_
_entity_poly.entity_id
_entity_poly.type
_entity_poly.pdbx_seq_one_letter_code
_entity_poly.pdbx_strand_id
1 'polypeptide(L)'
;LHDKKQFLAIGWSCVDFESDDYRKFYDTVVEYVHGQKRRLNPALNIFKDACVNDLFWTRDLNGIYWICRVTEPAKAYSNKDLDIGAVLPVKAYAVGLEVPGQIKASFNRSRGGIVQRLQEPVITEYSKFVFNKLSNEEFYEVNSNIAKNMIDNLPAFELEELVISYIQIVEGYYLLSNSIANKSTTVKIECQFISRDINNVKKAVVQVKAKQASELDACGFKAYEDKGYYIYLYAPKIKNLDIMKNVIKISTEELQDFYVKYKAILPESITQFENLFNIGFSEK
;
A
#
# COMPACT_ATOMS: atom_id res chain seq x y z
N LEU A 1 -0.59 -23.09 -26.08
CA LEU A 1 -1.32 -22.00 -25.43
C LEU A 1 -0.96 -20.73 -26.17
N HIS A 2 -1.92 -20.20 -26.97
CA HIS A 2 -1.71 -18.99 -27.77
C HIS A 2 -1.49 -17.81 -26.82
N ASP A 3 -0.45 -17.02 -27.08
CA ASP A 3 -0.18 -15.73 -26.42
C ASP A 3 -1.38 -14.79 -26.64
N LYS A 4 -2.33 -14.83 -25.71
CA LYS A 4 -3.39 -13.82 -25.70
C LYS A 4 -2.74 -12.48 -25.38
N LYS A 5 -2.83 -11.54 -26.31
CA LYS A 5 -2.37 -10.17 -26.08
C LYS A 5 -3.05 -9.63 -24.83
N GLN A 6 -2.26 -9.25 -23.85
CA GLN A 6 -2.71 -8.62 -22.60
C GLN A 6 -2.49 -7.12 -22.70
N PHE A 7 -3.44 -6.33 -22.20
CA PHE A 7 -3.33 -4.88 -22.17
C PHE A 7 -4.10 -4.28 -20.99
N LEU A 8 -3.64 -3.14 -20.53
CA LEU A 8 -4.43 -2.23 -19.72
C LEU A 8 -5.18 -1.29 -20.64
N ALA A 9 -6.41 -0.91 -20.29
CA ALA A 9 -7.25 -0.09 -21.12
C ALA A 9 -7.76 1.15 -20.37
N ILE A 10 -7.98 2.22 -21.12
CA ILE A 10 -8.70 3.40 -20.64
C ILE A 10 -9.87 3.73 -21.58
N GLY A 11 -10.91 4.34 -21.03
CA GLY A 11 -12.11 4.75 -21.75
C GLY A 11 -11.85 5.77 -22.87
N TRP A 12 -12.87 6.56 -23.20
CA TRP A 12 -12.89 7.56 -24.28
C TRP A 12 -13.21 6.96 -25.67
N SER A 13 -13.99 5.90 -25.72
CA SER A 13 -14.50 5.33 -26.98
C SER A 13 -15.46 6.27 -27.73
N CYS A 14 -15.88 7.37 -27.10
CA CYS A 14 -16.73 8.39 -27.72
C CYS A 14 -16.00 9.25 -28.75
N VAL A 15 -14.68 9.19 -28.79
CA VAL A 15 -13.84 9.86 -29.78
C VAL A 15 -13.55 8.83 -30.89
N ASP A 16 -14.13 9.06 -32.08
CA ASP A 16 -13.85 8.22 -33.25
C ASP A 16 -12.40 8.44 -33.69
N PHE A 17 -11.66 7.34 -33.76
CA PHE A 17 -10.24 7.36 -34.09
C PHE A 17 -9.84 6.09 -34.84
N GLU A 18 -9.28 6.26 -36.06
CA GLU A 18 -8.96 5.13 -36.96
C GLU A 18 -7.49 4.69 -36.92
N SER A 19 -6.62 5.51 -36.30
CA SER A 19 -5.18 5.23 -36.19
C SER A 19 -4.82 4.59 -34.86
N ASP A 20 -3.73 3.85 -34.77
CA ASP A 20 -3.15 3.33 -33.53
C ASP A 20 -2.22 4.33 -32.83
N ASP A 21 -2.03 5.52 -33.42
CA ASP A 21 -1.18 6.60 -32.87
C ASP A 21 -1.81 7.21 -31.62
N TYR A 22 -1.26 6.85 -30.45
CA TYR A 22 -1.74 7.36 -29.17
C TYR A 22 -1.61 8.88 -29.03
N ARG A 23 -0.57 9.50 -29.61
CA ARG A 23 -0.37 10.94 -29.47
C ARG A 23 -1.49 11.73 -30.16
N LYS A 24 -1.83 11.33 -31.38
CA LYS A 24 -2.96 11.93 -32.11
C LYS A 24 -4.28 11.69 -31.40
N PHE A 25 -4.53 10.47 -30.91
CA PHE A 25 -5.69 10.17 -30.08
C PHE A 25 -5.77 11.07 -28.85
N TYR A 26 -4.66 11.23 -28.12
CA TYR A 26 -4.57 12.10 -26.94
C TYR A 26 -4.95 13.55 -27.28
N ASP A 27 -4.38 14.12 -28.36
CA ASP A 27 -4.67 15.49 -28.78
C ASP A 27 -6.15 15.66 -29.14
N THR A 28 -6.76 14.71 -29.85
CA THR A 28 -8.20 14.70 -30.19
C THR A 28 -9.07 14.64 -28.91
N VAL A 29 -8.71 13.82 -27.93
CA VAL A 29 -9.43 13.77 -26.65
C VAL A 29 -9.29 15.08 -25.87
N VAL A 30 -8.10 15.70 -25.87
CA VAL A 30 -7.88 17.02 -25.24
C VAL A 30 -8.79 18.08 -25.85
N GLU A 31 -8.86 18.17 -27.16
CA GLU A 31 -9.74 19.10 -27.87
C GLU A 31 -11.21 18.84 -27.54
N TYR A 32 -11.64 17.57 -27.57
CA TYR A 32 -13.00 17.19 -27.21
C TYR A 32 -13.37 17.62 -25.78
N VAL A 33 -12.50 17.35 -24.80
CA VAL A 33 -12.73 17.68 -23.39
C VAL A 33 -12.76 19.18 -23.16
N HIS A 34 -11.85 19.93 -23.80
CA HIS A 34 -11.82 21.39 -23.73
C HIS A 34 -13.09 22.01 -24.32
N GLY A 35 -13.57 21.51 -25.47
CA GLY A 35 -14.82 21.93 -26.07
C GLY A 35 -16.03 21.71 -25.14
N GLN A 36 -16.00 20.70 -24.30
CA GLN A 36 -17.02 20.37 -23.29
C GLN A 36 -16.82 21.08 -21.94
N LYS A 37 -15.79 21.95 -21.79
CA LYS A 37 -15.38 22.60 -20.52
C LYS A 37 -15.16 21.59 -19.37
N ARG A 38 -14.70 20.40 -19.68
CA ARG A 38 -14.38 19.33 -18.71
C ARG A 38 -12.88 19.31 -18.40
N ARG A 39 -12.51 18.71 -17.29
CA ARG A 39 -11.10 18.45 -16.95
C ARG A 39 -10.62 17.19 -17.62
N LEU A 40 -9.39 17.24 -18.17
CA LEU A 40 -8.73 16.07 -18.73
C LEU A 40 -8.50 15.03 -17.62
N ASN A 41 -8.77 13.77 -17.95
CA ASN A 41 -8.50 12.67 -17.02
C ASN A 41 -6.98 12.44 -16.89
N PRO A 42 -6.41 12.46 -15.68
CA PRO A 42 -4.98 12.21 -15.47
C PRO A 42 -4.49 10.86 -16.03
N ALA A 43 -5.36 9.86 -16.16
CA ALA A 43 -5.01 8.56 -16.72
C ALA A 43 -4.47 8.66 -18.16
N LEU A 44 -4.98 9.61 -18.96
CA LEU A 44 -4.47 9.86 -20.31
C LEU A 44 -3.00 10.29 -20.31
N ASN A 45 -2.61 11.17 -19.37
CA ASN A 45 -1.21 11.59 -19.24
C ASN A 45 -0.33 10.41 -18.80
N ILE A 46 -0.81 9.56 -17.88
CA ILE A 46 -0.05 8.42 -17.39
C ILE A 46 0.19 7.41 -18.53
N PHE A 47 -0.82 7.15 -19.38
CA PHE A 47 -0.63 6.29 -20.55
C PHE A 47 0.33 6.90 -21.57
N LYS A 48 0.26 8.23 -21.78
CA LYS A 48 1.18 8.97 -22.65
C LYS A 48 2.65 8.85 -22.19
N ASP A 49 2.85 8.93 -20.88
CA ASP A 49 4.17 8.99 -20.26
C ASP A 49 4.71 7.60 -19.88
N ALA A 50 3.89 6.55 -20.01
CA ALA A 50 4.27 5.18 -19.68
C ALA A 50 5.39 4.69 -20.60
N CYS A 51 6.46 4.20 -19.99
CA CYS A 51 7.62 3.64 -20.68
C CYS A 51 7.59 2.12 -20.68
N VAL A 52 8.25 1.52 -21.68
CA VAL A 52 8.50 0.07 -21.68
C VAL A 52 9.25 -0.29 -20.40
N ASN A 53 8.79 -1.37 -19.74
CA ASN A 53 9.26 -1.86 -18.45
C ASN A 53 8.72 -1.11 -17.21
N ASP A 54 7.83 -0.13 -17.35
CA ASP A 54 7.09 0.36 -16.20
C ASP A 54 6.18 -0.75 -15.63
N LEU A 55 6.02 -0.75 -14.31
CA LEU A 55 5.14 -1.67 -13.59
C LEU A 55 3.82 -0.99 -13.20
N PHE A 56 2.74 -1.69 -13.46
CA PHE A 56 1.38 -1.31 -13.07
C PHE A 56 0.74 -2.41 -12.24
N TRP A 57 -0.05 -1.99 -11.26
CA TRP A 57 -1.00 -2.85 -10.57
C TRP A 57 -2.39 -2.62 -11.14
N THR A 58 -3.15 -3.69 -11.31
CA THR A 58 -4.58 -3.63 -11.60
C THR A 58 -5.33 -4.66 -10.77
N ARG A 59 -6.66 -4.51 -10.69
CA ARG A 59 -7.53 -5.45 -9.99
C ARG A 59 -8.71 -5.78 -10.89
N ASP A 60 -8.99 -7.06 -11.06
CA ASP A 60 -10.14 -7.52 -11.85
C ASP A 60 -11.45 -7.44 -11.05
N LEU A 61 -12.55 -7.79 -11.71
CA LEU A 61 -13.89 -7.77 -11.12
C LEU A 61 -14.09 -8.85 -10.04
N ASN A 62 -13.24 -9.87 -10.00
CA ASN A 62 -13.24 -10.90 -8.96
C ASN A 62 -12.39 -10.49 -7.73
N GLY A 63 -11.79 -9.31 -7.76
CA GLY A 63 -10.95 -8.80 -6.69
C GLY A 63 -9.49 -9.28 -6.75
N ILE A 64 -9.11 -10.06 -7.76
CA ILE A 64 -7.73 -10.53 -7.93
C ILE A 64 -6.86 -9.37 -8.39
N TYR A 65 -5.74 -9.16 -7.70
CA TYR A 65 -4.71 -8.21 -8.08
C TYR A 65 -3.77 -8.82 -9.11
N TRP A 66 -3.37 -8.00 -10.05
CA TRP A 66 -2.45 -8.35 -11.13
C TRP A 66 -1.30 -7.37 -11.16
N ILE A 67 -0.09 -7.88 -11.42
CA ILE A 67 1.07 -7.06 -11.71
C ILE A 67 1.36 -7.12 -13.21
N CYS A 68 1.55 -5.96 -13.82
CA CYS A 68 1.65 -5.79 -15.26
C CYS A 68 2.92 -5.03 -15.61
N ARG A 69 3.74 -5.58 -16.50
CA ARG A 69 4.91 -4.90 -17.09
C ARG A 69 4.56 -4.38 -18.46
N VAL A 70 4.80 -3.12 -18.72
CA VAL A 70 4.61 -2.50 -20.04
C VAL A 70 5.58 -3.11 -21.04
N THR A 71 5.06 -3.58 -22.19
CA THR A 71 5.85 -4.20 -23.26
C THR A 71 6.03 -3.32 -24.48
N GLU A 72 5.09 -2.42 -24.72
CA GLU A 72 5.09 -1.48 -25.85
C GLU A 72 4.45 -0.16 -25.38
N PRO A 73 4.76 0.97 -26.07
CA PRO A 73 4.07 2.24 -25.82
C PRO A 73 2.55 2.12 -25.97
N ALA A 74 1.84 3.05 -25.34
CA ALA A 74 0.37 3.13 -25.47
C ALA A 74 -0.04 3.31 -26.93
N LYS A 75 -1.20 2.71 -27.27
CA LYS A 75 -1.80 2.76 -28.61
C LYS A 75 -3.25 3.21 -28.51
N ALA A 76 -3.71 3.98 -29.49
CA ALA A 76 -5.14 4.18 -29.67
C ALA A 76 -5.80 2.85 -30.08
N TYR A 77 -6.95 2.56 -29.50
CA TYR A 77 -7.72 1.36 -29.81
C TYR A 77 -9.17 1.60 -29.47
N SER A 78 -10.03 1.70 -30.50
CA SER A 78 -11.45 1.98 -30.30
C SER A 78 -12.25 0.68 -30.16
N ASN A 79 -12.93 0.54 -29.01
CA ASN A 79 -13.96 -0.47 -28.81
C ASN A 79 -15.12 0.17 -28.05
N LYS A 80 -16.21 0.47 -28.76
CA LYS A 80 -17.37 1.16 -28.19
C LYS A 80 -18.15 0.29 -27.20
N ASP A 81 -18.20 -1.02 -27.40
CA ASP A 81 -18.94 -1.95 -26.53
C ASP A 81 -18.32 -2.05 -25.13
N LEU A 82 -17.00 -1.90 -25.04
CA LEU A 82 -16.24 -1.96 -23.79
C LEU A 82 -15.80 -0.58 -23.27
N ASP A 83 -16.22 0.50 -23.92
CA ASP A 83 -15.75 1.87 -23.67
C ASP A 83 -14.21 1.96 -23.61
N ILE A 84 -13.52 1.37 -24.59
CA ILE A 84 -12.07 1.46 -24.71
C ILE A 84 -11.70 2.45 -25.82
N GLY A 85 -10.88 3.44 -25.50
CA GLY A 85 -10.32 4.39 -26.46
C GLY A 85 -8.82 4.23 -26.67
N ALA A 86 -8.12 3.68 -25.64
CA ALA A 86 -6.69 3.39 -25.77
C ALA A 86 -6.28 2.20 -24.92
N VAL A 87 -5.20 1.57 -25.32
CA VAL A 87 -4.60 0.41 -24.66
C VAL A 87 -3.10 0.60 -24.42
N LEU A 88 -2.62 -0.01 -23.34
CA LEU A 88 -1.20 -0.12 -23.01
C LEU A 88 -0.85 -1.60 -22.99
N PRO A 89 -0.11 -2.12 -24.00
CA PRO A 89 0.28 -3.52 -24.06
C PRO A 89 1.14 -3.91 -22.88
N VAL A 90 0.83 -5.04 -22.24
CA VAL A 90 1.53 -5.49 -21.04
C VAL A 90 1.75 -7.00 -21.03
N LYS A 91 2.67 -7.46 -20.19
CA LYS A 91 2.77 -8.84 -19.70
C LYS A 91 2.27 -8.84 -18.26
N ALA A 92 1.19 -9.54 -17.99
CA ALA A 92 0.47 -9.49 -16.71
C ALA A 92 0.45 -10.86 -16.03
N TYR A 93 0.61 -10.85 -14.69
CA TYR A 93 0.56 -12.04 -13.84
C TYR A 93 -0.42 -11.82 -12.70
N ALA A 94 -1.23 -12.85 -12.41
CA ALA A 94 -2.10 -12.85 -11.25
C ALA A 94 -1.28 -13.00 -9.96
N VAL A 95 -1.49 -12.09 -9.01
CA VAL A 95 -0.85 -12.11 -7.70
C VAL A 95 -1.76 -12.79 -6.67
N GLY A 96 -3.05 -12.50 -6.70
CA GLY A 96 -4.03 -13.04 -5.76
C GLY A 96 -4.85 -11.95 -5.08
N LEU A 97 -5.46 -12.29 -3.94
CA LEU A 97 -6.30 -11.38 -3.16
C LEU A 97 -5.47 -10.53 -2.19
N GLU A 98 -4.32 -11.04 -1.75
CA GLU A 98 -3.49 -10.41 -0.75
C GLU A 98 -2.32 -9.67 -1.38
N VAL A 99 -2.29 -8.36 -1.19
CA VAL A 99 -1.21 -7.45 -1.59
C VAL A 99 -0.97 -6.42 -0.48
N PRO A 100 0.17 -5.72 -0.48
CA PRO A 100 0.45 -4.66 0.49
C PRO A 100 -0.69 -3.65 0.66
N GLY A 101 -0.89 -3.19 1.89
CA GLY A 101 -1.98 -2.30 2.29
C GLY A 101 -2.02 -1.01 1.48
N GLN A 102 -0.87 -0.46 1.09
CA GLN A 102 -0.82 0.72 0.22
C GLN A 102 -1.39 0.46 -1.17
N ILE A 103 -1.14 -0.73 -1.75
CA ILE A 103 -1.74 -1.14 -3.02
C ILE A 103 -3.25 -1.26 -2.84
N LYS A 104 -3.73 -2.02 -1.83
CA LYS A 104 -5.16 -2.14 -1.51
C LYS A 104 -5.84 -0.78 -1.34
N ALA A 105 -5.20 0.13 -0.58
CA ALA A 105 -5.73 1.46 -0.33
C ALA A 105 -5.87 2.30 -1.61
N SER A 106 -4.97 2.13 -2.59
CA SER A 106 -5.05 2.83 -3.87
C SER A 106 -6.30 2.47 -4.66
N PHE A 107 -6.73 1.20 -4.60
CA PHE A 107 -7.95 0.73 -5.28
C PHE A 107 -9.25 1.05 -4.52
N ASN A 108 -9.16 1.29 -3.21
CA ASN A 108 -10.34 1.48 -2.35
C ASN A 108 -10.66 2.96 -2.07
N ARG A 109 -9.91 3.91 -2.63
CA ARG A 109 -10.18 5.35 -2.45
C ARG A 109 -11.39 5.78 -3.27
N SER A 110 -12.48 6.16 -2.60
CA SER A 110 -13.73 6.60 -3.22
C SER A 110 -13.59 7.86 -4.12
N ARG A 111 -12.54 8.65 -3.93
CA ARG A 111 -12.22 9.86 -4.72
C ARG A 111 -10.82 9.79 -5.34
N GLY A 112 -10.27 8.60 -5.46
CA GLY A 112 -8.98 8.39 -6.13
C GLY A 112 -9.09 8.59 -7.63
N GLY A 113 -8.00 8.99 -8.29
CA GLY A 113 -7.92 8.97 -9.75
C GLY A 113 -7.96 7.53 -10.27
N ILE A 114 -8.33 7.35 -11.53
CA ILE A 114 -8.37 6.04 -12.22
C ILE A 114 -7.00 5.37 -12.18
N VAL A 115 -5.92 6.16 -12.26
CA VAL A 115 -4.54 5.68 -12.14
C VAL A 115 -3.82 6.55 -11.12
N GLN A 116 -3.03 5.92 -10.24
CA GLN A 116 -2.27 6.58 -9.18
C GLN A 116 -0.82 6.08 -9.19
N ARG A 117 0.12 6.99 -8.91
CA ARG A 117 1.53 6.63 -8.73
C ARG A 117 1.77 6.18 -7.29
N LEU A 118 2.38 5.01 -7.12
CA LEU A 118 2.90 4.54 -5.84
C LEU A 118 4.33 5.09 -5.67
N GLN A 119 4.58 5.77 -4.55
CA GLN A 119 5.85 6.48 -4.33
C GLN A 119 6.68 5.87 -3.18
N GLU A 120 6.14 4.88 -2.48
CA GLU A 120 6.84 4.22 -1.38
C GLU A 120 7.95 3.33 -1.94
N PRO A 121 9.24 3.58 -1.58
CA PRO A 121 10.36 2.82 -2.15
C PRO A 121 10.24 1.30 -1.93
N VAL A 122 9.80 0.87 -0.74
CA VAL A 122 9.64 -0.55 -0.41
C VAL A 122 8.59 -1.21 -1.29
N ILE A 123 7.49 -0.51 -1.59
CA ILE A 123 6.45 -1.02 -2.50
C ILE A 123 6.97 -1.12 -3.94
N THR A 124 7.84 -0.21 -4.35
CA THR A 124 8.50 -0.30 -5.66
C THR A 124 9.38 -1.55 -5.75
N GLU A 125 10.23 -1.79 -4.75
CA GLU A 125 11.08 -2.99 -4.71
C GLU A 125 10.25 -4.28 -4.58
N TYR A 126 9.18 -4.26 -3.77
CA TYR A 126 8.22 -5.35 -3.69
C TYR A 126 7.59 -5.67 -5.06
N SER A 127 7.20 -4.64 -5.80
CA SER A 127 6.61 -4.82 -7.15
C SER A 127 7.59 -5.47 -8.11
N LYS A 128 8.85 -5.05 -8.11
CA LYS A 128 9.92 -5.67 -8.90
C LYS A 128 10.13 -7.13 -8.52
N PHE A 129 10.23 -7.40 -7.22
CA PHE A 129 10.40 -8.75 -6.67
C PHE A 129 9.27 -9.69 -7.07
N VAL A 130 8.02 -9.25 -6.90
CA VAL A 130 6.83 -10.06 -7.25
C VAL A 130 6.79 -10.33 -8.75
N PHE A 131 7.09 -9.33 -9.58
CA PHE A 131 7.13 -9.54 -11.03
C PHE A 131 8.19 -10.58 -11.41
N ASN A 132 9.42 -10.46 -10.92
CA ASN A 132 10.49 -11.43 -11.18
C ASN A 132 10.08 -12.85 -10.75
N LYS A 133 9.51 -12.97 -9.54
CA LYS A 133 9.06 -14.26 -8.99
C LYS A 133 7.98 -14.91 -9.86
N LEU A 134 7.00 -14.15 -10.32
CA LEU A 134 5.87 -14.69 -11.09
C LEU A 134 6.23 -14.93 -12.57
N SER A 135 7.15 -14.15 -13.13
CA SER A 135 7.65 -14.36 -14.49
C SER A 135 8.67 -15.49 -14.60
N ASN A 136 9.27 -15.92 -13.48
CA ASN A 136 10.46 -16.78 -13.41
C ASN A 136 11.67 -16.18 -14.18
N GLU A 137 11.76 -14.86 -14.22
CA GLU A 137 12.82 -14.09 -14.89
C GLU A 137 13.39 -13.06 -13.90
N GLU A 138 14.69 -12.91 -13.82
CA GLU A 138 15.34 -11.81 -13.08
C GLU A 138 15.35 -10.53 -13.92
N PHE A 139 14.18 -10.00 -14.21
CA PHE A 139 13.99 -8.88 -15.10
C PHE A 139 14.38 -7.53 -14.47
N TYR A 140 14.07 -7.37 -13.19
CA TYR A 140 14.37 -6.17 -12.42
C TYR A 140 15.45 -6.43 -11.40
N GLU A 141 16.40 -5.53 -11.28
CA GLU A 141 17.29 -5.48 -10.13
C GLU A 141 16.50 -5.03 -8.90
N VAL A 142 16.47 -5.88 -7.88
CA VAL A 142 15.82 -5.61 -6.59
C VAL A 142 16.88 -5.12 -5.61
N ASN A 143 16.66 -3.94 -5.01
CA ASN A 143 17.62 -3.35 -4.09
C ASN A 143 17.63 -4.11 -2.74
N SER A 144 18.66 -4.92 -2.51
CA SER A 144 18.86 -5.69 -1.28
C SER A 144 19.28 -4.85 -0.07
N ASN A 145 19.71 -3.59 -0.25
CA ASN A 145 20.12 -2.72 0.86
C ASN A 145 18.96 -2.28 1.78
N ILE A 146 17.72 -2.52 1.38
CA ILE A 146 16.52 -2.33 2.21
C ILE A 146 16.49 -3.36 3.37
N ALA A 147 17.32 -4.40 3.35
CA ALA A 147 17.15 -5.66 4.06
C ALA A 147 17.82 -5.78 5.44
N LYS A 148 18.34 -4.72 6.08
CA LYS A 148 19.04 -4.91 7.37
C LYS A 148 18.11 -5.23 8.55
N ASN A 149 16.88 -4.75 8.53
CA ASN A 149 15.87 -5.07 9.54
C ASN A 149 14.48 -4.98 8.89
N MET A 150 13.74 -6.08 8.87
CA MET A 150 12.42 -6.14 8.28
C MET A 150 11.47 -5.12 8.91
N ILE A 151 11.43 -5.04 10.25
CA ILE A 151 10.47 -4.18 10.98
C ILE A 151 10.67 -2.70 10.62
N ASP A 152 11.92 -2.24 10.55
CA ASP A 152 12.24 -0.83 10.23
C ASP A 152 11.92 -0.46 8.78
N ASN A 153 11.76 -1.45 7.91
CA ASN A 153 11.49 -1.29 6.49
C ASN A 153 10.05 -1.66 6.09
N LEU A 154 9.22 -2.15 7.01
CA LEU A 154 7.82 -2.38 6.71
C LEU A 154 7.14 -1.07 6.27
N PRO A 155 6.31 -1.11 5.22
CA PRO A 155 5.46 0.02 4.89
C PRO A 155 4.53 0.38 6.06
N ALA A 156 4.08 1.62 6.11
CA ALA A 156 3.33 2.14 7.26
C ALA A 156 2.09 1.31 7.60
N PHE A 157 1.36 0.82 6.60
CA PHE A 157 0.16 -0.02 6.82
C PHE A 157 0.50 -1.34 7.51
N GLU A 158 1.55 -2.01 7.05
CA GLU A 158 1.98 -3.30 7.57
C GLU A 158 2.58 -3.16 8.97
N LEU A 159 3.28 -2.07 9.23
CA LEU A 159 3.82 -1.77 10.56
C LEU A 159 2.69 -1.43 11.55
N GLU A 160 1.71 -0.62 11.15
CA GLU A 160 0.51 -0.36 11.95
C GLU A 160 -0.21 -1.67 12.31
N GLU A 161 -0.44 -2.54 11.33
CA GLU A 161 -1.10 -3.83 11.52
C GLU A 161 -0.30 -4.77 12.43
N LEU A 162 1.04 -4.80 12.30
CA LEU A 162 1.91 -5.60 13.15
C LEU A 162 1.84 -5.14 14.62
N VAL A 163 1.88 -3.82 14.86
CA VAL A 163 1.75 -3.24 16.21
C VAL A 163 0.37 -3.50 16.81
N ILE A 164 -0.68 -3.37 16.01
CA ILE A 164 -2.06 -3.68 16.43
C ILE A 164 -2.17 -5.15 16.82
N SER A 165 -1.60 -6.06 16.02
CA SER A 165 -1.58 -7.49 16.29
C SER A 165 -0.80 -7.82 17.58
N TYR A 166 0.34 -7.15 17.81
CA TYR A 166 1.11 -7.27 19.04
C TYR A 166 0.27 -6.92 20.27
N ILE A 167 -0.39 -5.76 20.25
CA ILE A 167 -1.23 -5.30 21.36
C ILE A 167 -2.38 -6.28 21.63
N GLN A 168 -2.97 -6.84 20.59
CA GLN A 168 -4.07 -7.79 20.75
C GLN A 168 -3.62 -9.14 21.31
N ILE A 169 -2.48 -9.65 20.85
CA ILE A 169 -2.03 -11.02 21.14
C ILE A 169 -1.22 -11.07 22.42
N VAL A 170 -0.24 -10.15 22.57
CA VAL A 170 0.69 -10.15 23.71
C VAL A 170 0.14 -9.40 24.89
N GLU A 171 -0.37 -8.20 24.66
CA GLU A 171 -0.89 -7.32 25.72
C GLU A 171 -2.34 -7.67 26.15
N GLY A 172 -2.99 -8.59 25.44
CA GLY A 172 -4.29 -9.12 25.79
C GLY A 172 -5.46 -8.15 25.60
N TYR A 173 -5.39 -7.30 24.59
CA TYR A 173 -6.45 -6.37 24.27
C TYR A 173 -7.35 -6.85 23.12
N TYR A 174 -8.50 -6.21 22.99
CA TYR A 174 -9.45 -6.34 21.91
C TYR A 174 -9.57 -5.01 21.15
N LEU A 175 -9.39 -5.04 19.83
CA LEU A 175 -9.50 -3.86 18.97
C LEU A 175 -10.96 -3.39 18.85
N LEU A 176 -11.22 -2.12 19.11
CA LEU A 176 -12.51 -1.48 18.87
C LEU A 176 -12.57 -1.00 17.40
N SER A 177 -13.17 -1.80 16.52
CA SER A 177 -13.17 -1.56 15.07
C SER A 177 -13.77 -0.22 14.64
N ASN A 178 -14.75 0.32 15.38
CA ASN A 178 -15.33 1.63 15.12
C ASN A 178 -14.34 2.80 15.35
N SER A 179 -13.27 2.56 16.12
CA SER A 179 -12.25 3.58 16.38
C SER A 179 -11.33 3.85 15.19
N ILE A 180 -11.17 2.89 14.27
CA ILE A 180 -10.34 3.01 13.06
C ILE A 180 -10.90 4.10 12.13
N ALA A 181 -12.21 4.27 12.08
CA ALA A 181 -12.89 5.25 11.23
C ALA A 181 -12.83 6.69 11.76
N ASN A 182 -12.52 6.89 13.04
CA ASN A 182 -12.61 8.19 13.73
C ASN A 182 -11.28 8.95 13.74
N LYS A 183 -10.74 9.27 12.56
CA LYS A 183 -9.51 10.09 12.42
C LYS A 183 -9.73 11.60 12.62
N SER A 184 -10.84 12.03 13.23
CA SER A 184 -11.24 13.45 13.34
C SER A 184 -10.76 14.15 14.62
N THR A 185 -9.97 13.49 15.47
CA THR A 185 -9.46 14.09 16.70
C THR A 185 -8.17 14.87 16.45
N THR A 186 -7.96 15.94 17.24
CA THR A 186 -6.74 16.78 17.21
C THR A 186 -5.48 15.95 17.50
N VAL A 187 -5.61 14.92 18.32
CA VAL A 187 -4.55 13.93 18.60
C VAL A 187 -4.77 12.73 17.69
N LYS A 188 -3.84 12.49 16.79
CA LYS A 188 -3.90 11.35 15.87
C LYS A 188 -3.59 10.06 16.64
N ILE A 189 -4.56 9.17 16.69
CA ILE A 189 -4.40 7.78 17.12
C ILE A 189 -4.81 6.87 15.95
N GLU A 190 -4.20 5.70 15.85
CA GLU A 190 -4.58 4.72 14.83
C GLU A 190 -5.91 4.03 15.23
N CYS A 191 -6.00 3.56 16.46
CA CYS A 191 -7.20 2.91 16.96
C CYS A 191 -7.24 2.87 18.50
N GLN A 192 -8.37 2.35 19.04
CA GLN A 192 -8.59 2.15 20.46
C GLN A 192 -8.82 0.67 20.76
N PHE A 193 -8.49 0.29 22.00
CA PHE A 193 -8.63 -1.07 22.51
C PHE A 193 -9.31 -1.09 23.87
N ILE A 194 -9.84 -2.28 24.21
CA ILE A 194 -10.30 -2.63 25.55
C ILE A 194 -9.65 -3.95 25.96
N SER A 195 -9.22 -4.07 27.22
CA SER A 195 -8.60 -5.31 27.70
C SER A 195 -9.58 -6.49 27.67
N ARG A 196 -9.04 -7.70 27.46
CA ARG A 196 -9.81 -8.94 27.53
C ARG A 196 -10.09 -9.40 28.96
N ASP A 197 -9.40 -8.83 29.94
CA ASP A 197 -9.62 -9.14 31.34
C ASP A 197 -10.87 -8.43 31.84
N ILE A 198 -11.96 -9.20 32.04
CA ILE A 198 -13.27 -8.72 32.51
C ILE A 198 -13.25 -8.22 33.95
N ASN A 199 -12.27 -8.68 34.75
CA ASN A 199 -12.14 -8.28 36.15
C ASN A 199 -11.32 -6.99 36.32
N ASN A 200 -10.54 -6.61 35.30
CA ASN A 200 -9.70 -5.42 35.28
C ASN A 200 -9.76 -4.73 33.91
N VAL A 201 -10.90 -4.11 33.63
CA VAL A 201 -11.16 -3.48 32.34
C VAL A 201 -10.28 -2.25 32.15
N LYS A 202 -9.34 -2.33 31.21
CA LYS A 202 -8.46 -1.24 30.81
C LYS A 202 -8.79 -0.79 29.39
N LYS A 203 -8.57 0.49 29.12
CA LYS A 203 -8.68 1.05 27.76
C LYS A 203 -7.29 1.45 27.28
N ALA A 204 -7.03 1.27 25.99
CA ALA A 204 -5.77 1.68 25.40
C ALA A 204 -5.97 2.38 24.06
N VAL A 205 -4.97 3.15 23.67
CA VAL A 205 -4.82 3.76 22.34
C VAL A 205 -3.43 3.47 21.81
N VAL A 206 -3.28 3.52 20.48
CA VAL A 206 -1.98 3.33 19.83
C VAL A 206 -1.71 4.43 18.82
N GLN A 207 -0.44 4.82 18.72
CA GLN A 207 0.08 5.63 17.62
C GLN A 207 1.38 5.01 17.11
N VAL A 208 1.47 4.89 15.78
CA VAL A 208 2.62 4.32 15.07
C VAL A 208 3.23 5.36 14.13
N LYS A 209 4.55 5.41 14.08
CA LYS A 209 5.33 6.20 13.11
C LYS A 209 6.41 5.33 12.50
N ALA A 210 6.27 5.05 11.20
CA ALA A 210 7.18 4.17 10.46
C ALA A 210 8.47 4.85 9.98
N LYS A 211 8.47 6.18 9.74
CA LYS A 211 9.62 6.86 9.11
C LYS A 211 10.73 7.13 10.11
N GLN A 212 11.98 6.82 9.75
CA GLN A 212 13.17 7.02 10.59
C GLN A 212 13.34 8.46 11.12
N ALA A 213 12.89 9.47 10.38
CA ALA A 213 12.93 10.87 10.82
C ALA A 213 11.72 11.27 11.68
N SER A 214 10.79 10.35 11.95
CA SER A 214 9.56 10.66 12.68
C SER A 214 9.80 10.67 14.18
N GLU A 215 9.23 11.65 14.83
CA GLU A 215 9.28 11.82 16.28
C GLU A 215 7.86 11.92 16.84
N LEU A 216 7.61 11.30 17.98
CA LEU A 216 6.39 11.46 18.77
C LEU A 216 6.70 12.19 20.07
N ASP A 217 5.76 13.03 20.50
CA ASP A 217 5.78 13.61 21.85
C ASP A 217 4.69 12.93 22.69
N ALA A 218 5.10 12.21 23.73
CA ALA A 218 4.19 11.52 24.63
C ALA A 218 3.18 12.49 25.29
N CYS A 219 3.59 13.72 25.60
CA CYS A 219 2.72 14.74 26.19
C CYS A 219 1.52 15.09 25.31
N GLY A 220 1.60 14.86 23.98
CA GLY A 220 0.49 15.03 23.06
C GLY A 220 -0.71 14.12 23.36
N PHE A 221 -0.52 13.07 24.16
CA PHE A 221 -1.57 12.10 24.52
C PHE A 221 -2.11 12.30 25.95
N LYS A 222 -1.76 13.41 26.63
CA LYS A 222 -2.15 13.70 28.00
C LYS A 222 -3.68 13.59 28.23
N ALA A 223 -4.49 14.01 27.27
CA ALA A 223 -5.95 13.91 27.35
C ALA A 223 -6.47 12.46 27.44
N TYR A 224 -5.73 11.48 26.90
CA TYR A 224 -6.04 10.06 27.04
C TYR A 224 -5.59 9.53 28.40
N GLU A 225 -4.39 9.90 28.85
CA GLU A 225 -3.87 9.55 30.17
C GLU A 225 -4.81 10.02 31.29
N ASP A 226 -5.27 11.28 31.23
CA ASP A 226 -6.19 11.88 32.21
C ASP A 226 -7.55 11.15 32.28
N LYS A 227 -7.91 10.42 31.21
CA LYS A 227 -9.09 9.54 31.16
C LYS A 227 -8.78 8.08 31.51
N GLY A 228 -7.55 7.80 31.98
CA GLY A 228 -7.12 6.48 32.41
C GLY A 228 -6.79 5.50 31.29
N TYR A 229 -6.51 5.98 30.08
CA TYR A 229 -6.07 5.11 28.99
C TYR A 229 -4.58 4.76 29.14
N TYR A 230 -4.21 3.55 28.74
CA TYR A 230 -2.85 3.17 28.41
C TYR A 230 -2.55 3.63 26.98
N ILE A 231 -1.33 4.11 26.74
CA ILE A 231 -0.93 4.72 25.47
C ILE A 231 0.26 3.95 24.93
N TYR A 232 0.05 3.16 23.88
CA TYR A 232 1.10 2.42 23.21
C TYR A 232 1.68 3.28 22.09
N LEU A 233 3.00 3.47 22.10
CA LEU A 233 3.69 4.27 21.11
C LEU A 233 4.79 3.46 20.43
N TYR A 234 4.79 3.47 19.11
CA TYR A 234 5.91 2.99 18.29
C TYR A 234 6.42 4.14 17.41
N ALA A 235 7.66 4.53 17.58
CA ALA A 235 8.35 5.49 16.72
C ALA A 235 9.87 5.37 16.93
N PRO A 236 10.70 5.77 15.93
CA PRO A 236 12.16 5.85 16.10
C PRO A 236 12.60 6.75 17.24
N LYS A 237 11.86 7.84 17.47
CA LYS A 237 12.10 8.77 18.58
C LYS A 237 10.79 9.10 19.29
N ILE A 238 10.82 9.02 20.62
CA ILE A 238 9.70 9.42 21.48
C ILE A 238 10.24 10.31 22.58
N LYS A 239 9.72 11.55 22.66
CA LYS A 239 10.05 12.52 23.70
C LYS A 239 9.12 12.40 24.89
N ASN A 240 9.57 12.87 26.05
CA ASN A 240 8.76 13.05 27.27
C ASN A 240 8.09 11.77 27.79
N LEU A 241 8.71 10.60 27.55
CA LEU A 241 8.20 9.31 28.05
C LEU A 241 8.15 9.26 29.58
N ASP A 242 9.14 9.81 30.24
CA ASP A 242 9.32 9.84 31.70
C ASP A 242 8.33 10.76 32.42
N ILE A 243 7.71 11.67 31.71
CA ILE A 243 6.72 12.62 32.28
C ILE A 243 5.34 11.92 32.42
N MET A 244 5.08 10.90 31.61
CA MET A 244 3.79 10.24 31.49
C MET A 244 3.78 8.88 32.23
N LYS A 245 2.69 8.58 32.95
CA LYS A 245 2.60 7.37 33.78
C LYS A 245 2.12 6.14 33.00
N ASN A 246 1.21 6.35 32.04
CA ASN A 246 0.51 5.27 31.34
C ASN A 246 0.99 5.12 29.88
N VAL A 247 2.19 5.60 29.55
CA VAL A 247 2.77 5.47 28.19
C VAL A 247 3.70 4.27 28.15
N ILE A 248 3.50 3.44 27.15
CA ILE A 248 4.29 2.23 26.89
C ILE A 248 4.93 2.39 25.51
N LYS A 249 6.25 2.42 25.48
CA LYS A 249 7.00 2.36 24.22
C LYS A 249 7.13 0.90 23.79
N ILE A 250 6.74 0.61 22.57
CA ILE A 250 7.03 -0.68 21.91
C ILE A 250 8.37 -0.53 21.18
N SER A 251 9.30 -1.44 21.38
CA SER A 251 10.60 -1.44 20.71
C SER A 251 10.58 -2.25 19.41
N THR A 252 11.57 -2.03 18.55
CA THR A 252 11.75 -2.82 17.32
C THR A 252 12.08 -4.28 17.65
N GLU A 253 12.85 -4.52 18.71
CA GLU A 253 13.22 -5.85 19.19
C GLU A 253 12.00 -6.64 19.64
N GLU A 254 11.10 -6.04 20.42
CA GLU A 254 9.83 -6.67 20.84
C GLU A 254 8.96 -7.06 19.65
N LEU A 255 8.88 -6.18 18.63
CA LEU A 255 8.14 -6.50 17.41
C LEU A 255 8.83 -7.59 16.58
N GLN A 256 10.15 -7.64 16.55
CA GLN A 256 10.90 -8.67 15.86
C GLN A 256 10.67 -10.05 16.52
N ASP A 257 10.77 -10.12 17.84
CA ASP A 257 10.52 -11.35 18.61
C ASP A 257 9.06 -11.80 18.45
N PHE A 258 8.13 -10.86 18.48
CA PHE A 258 6.72 -11.10 18.21
C PHE A 258 6.50 -11.67 16.82
N TYR A 259 7.09 -11.05 15.78
CA TYR A 259 6.99 -11.52 14.40
C TYR A 259 7.48 -12.96 14.28
N VAL A 260 8.67 -13.26 14.76
CA VAL A 260 9.25 -14.62 14.70
C VAL A 260 8.36 -15.64 15.39
N LYS A 261 7.84 -15.31 16.57
CA LYS A 261 7.03 -16.22 17.38
C LYS A 261 5.63 -16.46 16.81
N TYR A 262 5.00 -15.44 16.26
CA TYR A 262 3.59 -15.47 15.87
C TYR A 262 3.35 -15.39 14.35
N LYS A 263 4.39 -15.47 13.54
CA LYS A 263 4.36 -15.37 12.08
C LYS A 263 3.22 -16.18 11.43
N ALA A 264 2.96 -17.39 11.91
CA ALA A 264 1.97 -18.30 11.33
C ALA A 264 0.51 -17.78 11.42
N ILE A 265 0.25 -16.81 12.30
CA ILE A 265 -1.08 -16.22 12.49
C ILE A 265 -1.15 -14.75 12.10
N LEU A 266 -0.04 -14.18 11.61
CA LEU A 266 -0.02 -12.81 11.10
C LEU A 266 -0.64 -12.73 9.69
N PRO A 267 -1.23 -11.58 9.35
CA PRO A 267 -1.76 -11.35 8.00
C PRO A 267 -0.71 -11.56 6.90
N GLU A 268 -1.12 -12.14 5.78
CA GLU A 268 -0.24 -12.35 4.63
C GLU A 268 0.32 -11.03 4.09
N SER A 269 -0.43 -9.93 4.22
CA SER A 269 0.04 -8.58 3.87
C SER A 269 1.34 -8.19 4.57
N ILE A 270 1.64 -8.74 5.76
CA ILE A 270 2.89 -8.54 6.49
C ILE A 270 3.92 -9.59 6.06
N THR A 271 3.54 -10.89 6.09
CA THR A 271 4.49 -11.99 5.92
C THR A 271 5.05 -12.10 4.50
N GLN A 272 4.33 -11.59 3.49
CA GLN A 272 4.78 -11.56 2.10
C GLN A 272 6.08 -10.76 1.88
N PHE A 273 6.42 -9.83 2.78
CA PHE A 273 7.66 -9.06 2.71
C PHE A 273 8.90 -9.85 3.17
N GLU A 274 8.72 -10.98 3.86
CA GLU A 274 9.86 -11.77 4.34
C GLU A 274 10.82 -12.16 3.21
N ASN A 275 10.28 -12.64 2.10
CA ASN A 275 11.09 -13.05 0.96
C ASN A 275 11.83 -11.87 0.29
N LEU A 276 11.25 -10.67 0.32
CA LEU A 276 11.90 -9.47 -0.17
C LEU A 276 13.11 -9.09 0.71
N PHE A 277 12.95 -9.17 2.03
CA PHE A 277 14.00 -8.80 2.98
C PHE A 277 15.08 -9.89 3.13
N ASN A 278 14.79 -11.15 2.79
CA ASN A 278 15.74 -12.27 2.86
C ASN A 278 16.60 -12.43 1.60
N ILE A 279 16.36 -11.69 0.53
CA ILE A 279 17.17 -11.75 -0.70
C ILE A 279 18.65 -11.48 -0.44
N GLY A 280 18.99 -10.73 0.61
CA GLY A 280 20.39 -10.45 1.01
C GLY A 280 21.08 -11.55 1.81
N PHE A 281 20.40 -12.64 2.18
CA PHE A 281 20.94 -13.72 3.01
C PHE A 281 21.13 -15.05 2.28
N SER A 282 20.80 -15.13 0.98
CA SER A 282 21.12 -16.30 0.18
C SER A 282 22.58 -16.20 -0.26
N GLU A 283 23.42 -17.02 0.40
CA GLU A 283 24.77 -17.44 0.02
C GLU A 283 25.94 -16.47 0.22
N LYS A 284 26.63 -16.70 1.31
CA LYS A 284 28.10 -16.78 1.28
C LYS A 284 28.54 -18.15 1.81
#